data_af29fd8599b24c98c337f8757b1b7669
#
_entry.id   af29fd8599b24c98c337f8757b1b7669
#
_cell.length_a   1.000
_cell.length_b   1.000
_cell.length_c   1.000
_cell.angle_alpha   90.00
_cell.angle_beta   90.00
_cell.angle_gamma   90.00
#
_symmetry.space_group_name_H-M   'P 1'
#
loop_
_entity.id
_entity.type
_entity.pdbx_description
1 polymer ?
#
loop_
_entity_poly.entity_id
_entity_poly.type
_entity_poly.pdbx_seq_one_letter_code
_entity_poly.pdbx_strand_id
1 'polypeptide(L)'
;METLLAILAGMILMSSLVKVGLLPMKVRLVVAVCYAAFMGWVTSHMTELSHEVFVQLATDRSIMLDLAVCVILEAVVMMTYCFCSPKQKVWGVLLEYEPVLLAIPALCYFQAQLLYGLPGVDYAWVAWMSAGLVLFLMLGGPLLLRWLLRERHLLLELLFIINLLIVVLCVAITGYS
;
A
#
# COMPACT_ATOMS: atom_id res chain seq x y z
N MET A 1 -6.50 0.27 18.73
CA MET A 1 -6.46 -0.65 17.60
C MET A 1 -6.45 0.09 16.26
N GLU A 2 -7.43 0.96 16.01
CA GLU A 2 -7.53 1.73 14.75
C GLU A 2 -6.28 2.53 14.39
N THR A 3 -5.66 3.19 15.35
CA THR A 3 -4.41 3.96 15.13
C THR A 3 -3.25 3.08 14.67
N LEU A 4 -3.12 1.88 15.21
CA LEU A 4 -2.08 0.93 14.81
C LEU A 4 -2.32 0.40 13.39
N LEU A 5 -3.58 0.13 13.04
CA LEU A 5 -3.96 -0.26 11.66
C LEU A 5 -3.70 0.88 10.67
N ALA A 6 -4.02 2.13 11.05
CA ALA A 6 -3.72 3.29 10.22
C ALA A 6 -2.21 3.46 9.97
N ILE A 7 -1.39 3.27 11.00
CA ILE A 7 0.07 3.31 10.89
C ILE A 7 0.57 2.18 9.98
N LEU A 8 0.08 0.95 10.17
CA LEU A 8 0.44 -0.19 9.34
C LEU A 8 0.08 0.06 7.87
N ALA A 9 -1.15 0.49 7.59
CA ALA A 9 -1.60 0.81 6.24
C ALA A 9 -0.76 1.95 5.62
N GLY A 10 -0.43 2.98 6.39
CA GLY A 10 0.46 4.07 5.96
C GLY A 10 1.85 3.57 5.59
N MET A 11 2.44 2.67 6.39
CA MET A 11 3.74 2.08 6.10
C MET A 11 3.72 1.20 4.85
N ILE A 12 2.65 0.43 4.63
CA ILE A 12 2.46 -0.37 3.41
C ILE A 12 2.39 0.54 2.19
N LEU A 13 1.66 1.66 2.25
CA LEU A 13 1.61 2.64 1.16
C LEU A 13 2.97 3.30 0.92
N MET A 14 3.73 3.62 1.98
CA MET A 14 5.10 4.14 1.84
C MET A 14 6.02 3.12 1.18
N SER A 15 5.95 1.83 1.56
CA SER A 15 6.68 0.74 0.89
C SER A 15 6.33 0.67 -0.60
N SER A 16 5.03 0.76 -0.93
CA SER A 16 4.54 0.80 -2.30
C SER A 16 5.10 1.99 -3.09
N LEU A 17 5.11 3.19 -2.51
CA LEU A 17 5.67 4.39 -3.14
C LEU A 17 7.17 4.24 -3.44
N VAL A 18 7.94 3.70 -2.50
CA VAL A 18 9.39 3.45 -2.70
C VAL A 18 9.59 2.42 -3.81
N LYS A 19 8.83 1.32 -3.80
CA LYS A 19 8.87 0.28 -4.84
C LYS A 19 8.54 0.84 -6.22
N VAL A 20 7.44 1.60 -6.34
CA VAL A 20 7.05 2.28 -7.58
C VAL A 20 8.13 3.28 -8.01
N GLY A 21 8.86 3.87 -7.08
CA GLY A 21 10.02 4.71 -7.33
C GLY A 21 11.16 4.00 -8.06
N LEU A 22 11.35 2.72 -7.84
CA LEU A 22 12.38 1.91 -8.50
C LEU A 22 12.00 1.50 -9.93
N LEU A 23 10.71 1.53 -10.29
CA LEU A 23 10.18 1.14 -11.60
C LEU A 23 10.52 2.16 -12.71
N PRO A 24 10.64 1.71 -13.98
CA PRO A 24 10.76 2.61 -15.12
C PRO A 24 9.50 3.46 -15.29
N MET A 25 9.65 4.68 -15.83
CA MET A 25 8.56 5.69 -15.91
C MET A 25 7.27 5.17 -16.56
N LYS A 26 7.39 4.35 -17.61
CA LYS A 26 6.23 3.79 -18.32
C LYS A 26 5.41 2.85 -17.44
N VAL A 27 6.07 1.97 -16.71
CA VAL A 27 5.41 1.00 -15.81
C VAL A 27 4.80 1.73 -14.61
N ARG A 28 5.50 2.72 -14.08
CA ARG A 28 5.00 3.58 -12.99
C ARG A 28 3.68 4.24 -13.35
N LEU A 29 3.58 4.80 -14.58
CA LEU A 29 2.34 5.43 -15.05
C LEU A 29 1.19 4.41 -15.11
N VAL A 30 1.45 3.21 -15.64
CA VAL A 30 0.43 2.15 -15.70
C VAL A 30 -0.04 1.76 -14.31
N VAL A 31 0.88 1.52 -13.39
CA VAL A 31 0.57 1.15 -11.99
C VAL A 31 -0.23 2.27 -11.30
N ALA A 32 0.17 3.53 -11.47
CA ALA A 32 -0.54 4.68 -10.88
C ALA A 32 -1.98 4.80 -11.40
N VAL A 33 -2.18 4.61 -12.72
CA VAL A 33 -3.51 4.63 -13.34
C VAL A 33 -4.36 3.45 -12.87
N CYS A 34 -3.77 2.24 -12.74
CA CYS A 34 -4.47 1.08 -12.21
C CYS A 34 -4.95 1.30 -10.77
N TYR A 35 -4.11 1.83 -9.89
CA TYR A 35 -4.51 2.14 -8.51
C TYR A 35 -5.58 3.25 -8.46
N ALA A 36 -5.46 4.30 -9.27
CA ALA A 36 -6.46 5.36 -9.34
C ALA A 36 -7.82 4.83 -9.84
N ALA A 37 -7.82 4.00 -10.90
CA ALA A 37 -9.02 3.35 -11.41
C ALA A 37 -9.64 2.39 -10.37
N PHE A 38 -8.81 1.65 -9.65
CA PHE A 38 -9.24 0.78 -8.56
C PHE A 38 -9.92 1.57 -7.44
N MET A 39 -9.38 2.74 -7.06
CA MET A 39 -9.99 3.61 -6.05
C MET A 39 -11.39 4.08 -6.47
N GLY A 40 -11.57 4.49 -7.73
CA GLY A 40 -12.88 4.86 -8.25
C GLY A 40 -13.87 3.69 -8.23
N TRP A 41 -13.43 2.49 -8.58
CA TRP A 41 -14.25 1.28 -8.55
C TRP A 41 -14.61 0.87 -7.11
N VAL A 42 -13.65 0.87 -6.19
CA VAL A 42 -13.87 0.53 -4.78
C VAL A 42 -14.86 1.48 -4.12
N THR A 43 -14.80 2.78 -4.42
CA THR A 43 -15.72 3.76 -3.83
C THR A 43 -17.17 3.41 -4.17
N SER A 44 -17.47 3.01 -5.41
CA SER A 44 -18.83 2.65 -5.81
C SER A 44 -19.38 1.42 -5.08
N HIS A 45 -18.51 0.50 -4.66
CA HIS A 45 -18.90 -0.72 -3.91
C HIS A 45 -18.91 -0.49 -2.39
N MET A 46 -18.03 0.37 -1.88
CA MET A 46 -17.97 0.69 -0.45
C MET A 46 -19.17 1.53 0.04
N THR A 47 -19.87 2.23 -0.85
CA THR A 47 -21.12 2.94 -0.49
C THR A 47 -22.24 2.01 -0.06
N GLU A 48 -22.19 0.73 -0.45
CA GLU A 48 -23.16 -0.30 -0.06
C GLU A 48 -22.85 -0.92 1.32
N LEU A 49 -21.61 -0.76 1.82
CA LEU A 49 -21.17 -1.30 3.10
C LEU A 49 -21.42 -0.27 4.21
N SER A 50 -22.11 -0.71 5.28
CA SER A 50 -22.26 0.14 6.48
C SER A 50 -20.94 0.23 7.24
N HIS A 51 -20.73 1.37 7.93
CA HIS A 51 -19.55 1.57 8.79
C HIS A 51 -19.37 0.44 9.83
N GLU A 52 -20.48 -0.04 10.41
CA GLU A 52 -20.46 -1.11 11.41
C GLU A 52 -19.90 -2.41 10.85
N VAL A 53 -20.33 -2.81 9.64
CA VAL A 53 -19.83 -4.01 8.96
C VAL A 53 -18.35 -3.88 8.63
N PHE A 54 -17.92 -2.69 8.21
CA PHE A 54 -16.48 -2.44 7.94
C PHE A 54 -15.65 -2.56 9.21
N VAL A 55 -16.08 -1.96 10.33
CA VAL A 55 -15.37 -2.06 11.61
C VAL A 55 -15.35 -3.49 12.12
N GLN A 56 -16.44 -4.24 12.01
CA GLN A 56 -16.49 -5.66 12.38
C GLN A 56 -15.49 -6.48 11.56
N LEU A 57 -15.46 -6.32 10.24
CA LEU A 57 -14.50 -6.97 9.36
C LEU A 57 -13.04 -6.61 9.71
N ALA A 58 -12.77 -5.34 10.01
CA ALA A 58 -11.45 -4.86 10.37
C ALA A 58 -10.99 -5.28 11.77
N THR A 59 -11.92 -5.70 12.66
CA THR A 59 -11.61 -6.15 14.03
C THR A 59 -11.76 -7.65 14.22
N ASP A 60 -12.23 -8.37 13.20
CA ASP A 60 -12.34 -9.83 13.27
C ASP A 60 -10.95 -10.46 13.34
N ARG A 61 -10.70 -11.21 14.41
CA ARG A 61 -9.42 -11.84 14.70
C ARG A 61 -8.95 -12.79 13.61
N SER A 62 -9.87 -13.51 12.98
CA SER A 62 -9.53 -14.45 11.89
C SER A 62 -9.00 -13.71 10.67
N ILE A 63 -9.69 -12.65 10.27
CA ILE A 63 -9.31 -11.81 9.11
C ILE A 63 -8.00 -11.08 9.39
N MET A 64 -7.81 -10.59 10.61
CA MET A 64 -6.55 -9.94 11.01
C MET A 64 -5.36 -10.89 10.96
N LEU A 65 -5.52 -12.15 11.38
CA LEU A 65 -4.46 -13.14 11.31
C LEU A 65 -4.10 -13.48 9.85
N ASP A 66 -5.10 -13.68 9.00
CA ASP A 66 -4.89 -13.95 7.57
C ASP A 66 -4.20 -12.77 6.87
N LEU A 67 -4.63 -11.55 7.18
CA LEU A 67 -4.00 -10.33 6.68
C LEU A 67 -2.55 -10.24 7.16
N ALA A 68 -2.29 -10.56 8.43
CA ALA A 68 -0.94 -10.54 8.99
C ALA A 68 0.01 -11.52 8.28
N VAL A 69 -0.47 -12.73 7.97
CA VAL A 69 0.30 -13.71 7.20
C VAL A 69 0.63 -13.17 5.81
N CYS A 70 -0.36 -12.59 5.12
CA CYS A 70 -0.15 -11.97 3.80
C CYS A 70 0.86 -10.82 3.86
N VAL A 71 0.77 -9.95 4.89
CA VAL A 71 1.69 -8.83 5.11
C VAL A 71 3.13 -9.32 5.31
N ILE A 72 3.31 -10.35 6.15
CA ILE A 72 4.64 -10.92 6.42
C ILE A 72 5.22 -11.56 5.16
N LEU A 73 4.41 -12.33 4.40
CA LEU A 73 4.86 -12.95 3.16
C LEU A 73 5.31 -11.91 2.13
N GLU A 74 4.53 -10.86 1.90
CA GLU A 74 4.89 -9.80 0.97
C GLU A 74 6.13 -9.03 1.44
N ALA A 75 6.24 -8.73 2.74
CA ALA A 75 7.42 -8.07 3.29
C ALA A 75 8.69 -8.92 3.10
N VAL A 76 8.61 -10.26 3.27
CA VAL A 76 9.72 -11.18 2.99
C VAL A 76 10.10 -11.16 1.51
N VAL A 77 9.11 -11.15 0.60
CA VAL A 77 9.34 -11.05 -0.84
C VAL A 77 10.04 -9.73 -1.18
N MET A 78 9.59 -8.61 -0.60
CA MET A 78 10.21 -7.30 -0.80
C MET A 78 11.63 -7.21 -0.22
N MET A 79 11.88 -7.80 0.94
CA MET A 79 13.22 -7.89 1.50
C MET A 79 14.14 -8.75 0.61
N THR A 80 13.63 -9.86 0.10
CA THR A 80 14.36 -10.72 -0.85
C THR A 80 14.74 -9.96 -2.13
N TYR A 81 13.82 -9.14 -2.64
CA TYR A 81 14.10 -8.25 -3.79
C TYR A 81 15.29 -7.31 -3.53
N CYS A 82 15.44 -6.78 -2.31
CA CYS A 82 16.56 -5.89 -1.97
C CYS A 82 17.92 -6.57 -2.05
N PHE A 83 17.98 -7.90 -1.84
CA PHE A 83 19.21 -8.69 -1.89
C PHE A 83 19.46 -9.38 -3.23
N CYS A 84 18.43 -9.52 -4.08
CA CYS A 84 18.58 -10.16 -5.38
C CYS A 84 19.45 -9.32 -6.32
N SER A 85 20.57 -9.92 -6.75
CA SER A 85 21.42 -9.32 -7.77
C SER A 85 20.71 -9.34 -9.13
N PRO A 86 20.77 -8.27 -9.94
CA PRO A 86 20.11 -8.19 -11.26
C PRO A 86 20.61 -9.23 -12.28
N LYS A 87 21.58 -10.07 -11.92
CA LYS A 87 22.11 -11.16 -12.77
C LYS A 87 21.22 -12.41 -12.85
N GLN A 88 20.25 -12.58 -11.94
CA GLN A 88 19.27 -13.67 -12.01
C GLN A 88 18.09 -13.24 -12.88
N LYS A 89 18.21 -13.49 -14.20
CA LYS A 89 17.34 -12.93 -15.25
C LYS A 89 15.84 -13.17 -15.10
N VAL A 90 15.36 -14.24 -14.52
CA VAL A 90 13.93 -14.57 -14.47
C VAL A 90 13.30 -14.09 -13.15
N TRP A 91 13.88 -14.44 -12.03
CA TRP A 91 13.37 -14.03 -10.71
C TRP A 91 13.52 -12.53 -10.45
N GLY A 92 14.61 -11.92 -10.91
CA GLY A 92 14.83 -10.48 -10.78
C GLY A 92 13.76 -9.66 -11.53
N VAL A 93 13.39 -10.08 -12.74
CA VAL A 93 12.35 -9.42 -13.54
C VAL A 93 10.97 -9.62 -12.90
N LEU A 94 10.66 -10.84 -12.43
CA LEU A 94 9.38 -11.11 -11.77
C LEU A 94 9.21 -10.24 -10.52
N LEU A 95 10.22 -10.21 -9.67
CA LEU A 95 10.23 -9.41 -8.44
C LEU A 95 10.27 -7.90 -8.71
N GLU A 96 10.89 -7.46 -9.82
CA GLU A 96 10.93 -6.04 -10.21
C GLU A 96 9.54 -5.53 -10.58
N TYR A 97 8.76 -6.33 -11.32
CA TYR A 97 7.44 -5.93 -11.83
C TYR A 97 6.28 -6.37 -10.94
N GLU A 98 6.55 -7.11 -9.85
CA GLU A 98 5.50 -7.50 -8.90
C GLU A 98 4.88 -6.26 -8.27
N PRO A 99 3.56 -6.02 -8.46
CA PRO A 99 2.87 -4.94 -7.78
C PRO A 99 2.79 -5.24 -6.28
N VAL A 100 2.84 -4.20 -5.44
CA VAL A 100 2.61 -4.35 -4.00
C VAL A 100 1.13 -4.68 -3.79
N LEU A 101 0.82 -5.98 -3.66
CA LEU A 101 -0.56 -6.46 -3.54
C LEU A 101 -1.26 -5.91 -2.30
N LEU A 102 -0.51 -5.75 -1.21
CA LEU A 102 -1.02 -5.19 0.04
C LEU A 102 -1.32 -3.68 -0.02
N ALA A 103 -0.87 -2.98 -1.05
CA ALA A 103 -1.33 -1.61 -1.29
C ALA A 103 -2.86 -1.57 -1.52
N ILE A 104 -3.45 -2.65 -2.07
CA ILE A 104 -4.90 -2.74 -2.31
C ILE A 104 -5.71 -2.65 -1.00
N PRO A 105 -5.54 -3.55 -0.01
CA PRO A 105 -6.27 -3.46 1.25
C PRO A 105 -5.94 -2.19 2.05
N ALA A 106 -4.70 -1.68 1.97
CA ALA A 106 -4.32 -0.42 2.59
C ALA A 106 -5.07 0.76 1.97
N LEU A 107 -5.21 0.80 0.65
CA LEU A 107 -6.00 1.80 -0.06
C LEU A 107 -7.49 1.70 0.27
N CYS A 108 -8.06 0.47 0.36
CA CYS A 108 -9.44 0.25 0.80
C CYS A 108 -9.67 0.79 2.21
N TYR A 109 -8.73 0.56 3.14
CA TYR A 109 -8.80 1.07 4.49
C TYR A 109 -8.85 2.61 4.51
N PHE A 110 -7.94 3.27 3.79
CA PHE A 110 -7.93 4.74 3.71
C PHE A 110 -9.17 5.30 3.01
N GLN A 111 -9.67 4.61 1.98
CA GLN A 111 -10.91 5.00 1.31
C GLN A 111 -12.11 4.96 2.25
N ALA A 112 -12.22 3.89 3.05
CA ALA A 112 -13.26 3.78 4.07
C ALA A 112 -13.17 4.91 5.10
N GLN A 113 -11.96 5.21 5.60
CA GLN A 113 -11.74 6.31 6.54
C GLN A 113 -12.11 7.68 5.94
N LEU A 114 -11.84 7.91 4.65
CA LEU A 114 -12.25 9.14 3.96
C LEU A 114 -13.77 9.24 3.82
N LEU A 115 -14.42 8.14 3.42
CA LEU A 115 -15.88 8.10 3.25
C LEU A 115 -16.62 8.37 4.57
N TYR A 116 -16.18 7.73 5.65
CA TYR A 116 -16.83 7.88 6.95
C TYR A 116 -16.40 9.16 7.70
N GLY A 117 -15.22 9.69 7.40
CA GLY A 117 -14.71 10.92 7.99
C GLY A 117 -15.28 12.21 7.40
N LEU A 118 -15.94 12.15 6.23
CA LEU A 118 -16.52 13.29 5.53
C LEU A 118 -18.05 13.13 5.34
N PRO A 119 -18.83 13.12 6.43
CA PRO A 119 -20.27 12.98 6.34
C PRO A 119 -20.89 14.19 5.60
N GLY A 120 -21.73 13.91 4.59
CA GLY A 120 -22.44 14.96 3.84
C GLY A 120 -21.76 15.40 2.54
N VAL A 121 -20.61 14.83 2.20
CA VAL A 121 -19.99 15.05 0.88
C VAL A 121 -20.51 13.99 -0.09
N ASP A 122 -20.80 14.41 -1.32
CA ASP A 122 -21.23 13.49 -2.38
C ASP A 122 -20.15 12.43 -2.64
N TYR A 123 -20.54 11.17 -2.65
CA TYR A 123 -19.63 10.02 -2.86
C TYR A 123 -18.83 10.10 -4.15
N ALA A 124 -19.43 10.67 -5.21
CA ALA A 124 -18.73 10.89 -6.46
C ALA A 124 -17.53 11.84 -6.30
N TRP A 125 -17.68 12.90 -5.50
CA TRP A 125 -16.57 13.81 -5.19
C TRP A 125 -15.47 13.13 -4.39
N VAL A 126 -15.83 12.33 -3.39
CA VAL A 126 -14.84 11.57 -2.60
C VAL A 126 -14.08 10.59 -3.48
N ALA A 127 -14.76 9.92 -4.43
CA ALA A 127 -14.13 9.01 -5.39
C ALA A 127 -13.10 9.72 -6.28
N TRP A 128 -13.47 10.87 -6.86
CA TRP A 128 -12.56 11.64 -7.72
C TRP A 128 -11.39 12.23 -6.95
N MET A 129 -11.64 12.77 -5.76
CA MET A 129 -10.59 13.33 -4.91
C MET A 129 -9.58 12.25 -4.47
N SER A 130 -10.06 11.09 -4.03
CA SER A 130 -9.19 9.99 -3.59
C SER A 130 -8.40 9.39 -4.76
N ALA A 131 -9.04 9.16 -5.91
CA ALA A 131 -8.35 8.69 -7.12
C ALA A 131 -7.29 9.70 -7.58
N GLY A 132 -7.62 10.98 -7.59
CA GLY A 132 -6.68 12.07 -7.91
C GLY A 132 -5.51 12.15 -6.92
N LEU A 133 -5.78 12.01 -5.62
CA LEU A 133 -4.76 12.00 -4.57
C LEU A 133 -3.81 10.81 -4.73
N VAL A 134 -4.34 9.60 -4.95
CA VAL A 134 -3.53 8.39 -5.16
C VAL A 134 -2.67 8.53 -6.41
N LEU A 135 -3.24 9.04 -7.51
CA LEU A 135 -2.49 9.28 -8.73
C LEU A 135 -1.37 10.30 -8.51
N PHE A 136 -1.65 11.38 -7.82
CA PHE A 136 -0.66 12.41 -7.48
C PHE A 136 0.45 11.84 -6.58
N LEU A 137 0.10 11.06 -5.56
CA LEU A 137 1.08 10.44 -4.65
C LEU A 137 1.92 9.39 -5.38
N MET A 138 1.32 8.55 -6.22
CA MET A 138 2.03 7.49 -6.95
C MET A 138 2.94 8.00 -8.07
N LEU A 139 2.69 9.19 -8.61
CA LEU A 139 3.57 9.84 -9.58
C LEU A 139 4.55 10.81 -8.92
N GLY A 140 4.05 11.66 -8.03
CA GLY A 140 4.82 12.72 -7.37
C GLY A 140 5.74 12.19 -6.27
N GLY A 141 5.24 11.25 -5.44
CA GLY A 141 6.00 10.66 -4.34
C GLY A 141 7.33 10.01 -4.79
N PRO A 142 7.32 9.13 -5.79
CA PRO A 142 8.54 8.56 -6.35
C PRO A 142 9.49 9.60 -6.99
N LEU A 143 8.97 10.67 -7.57
CA LEU A 143 9.80 11.75 -8.09
C LEU A 143 10.50 12.51 -6.97
N LEU A 144 9.74 12.82 -5.90
CA LEU A 144 10.29 13.45 -4.70
C LEU A 144 11.33 12.55 -4.01
N LEU A 145 11.05 11.25 -3.88
CA LEU A 145 11.99 10.29 -3.30
C LEU A 145 13.28 10.19 -4.12
N ARG A 146 13.18 10.16 -5.45
CA ARG A 146 14.38 10.16 -6.34
C ARG A 146 15.15 11.46 -6.28
N TRP A 147 14.48 12.58 -6.04
CA TRP A 147 15.17 13.87 -5.88
C TRP A 147 15.90 13.93 -4.53
N LEU A 148 15.28 13.39 -3.47
CA LEU A 148 15.85 13.37 -2.13
C LEU A 148 16.93 12.30 -1.98
N LEU A 149 16.65 11.09 -2.50
CA LEU A 149 17.56 9.93 -2.46
C LEU A 149 18.06 9.64 -3.87
N ARG A 150 19.11 10.32 -4.25
CA ARG A 150 19.67 10.31 -5.61
C ARG A 150 20.22 8.94 -6.03
N GLU A 151 20.59 8.09 -5.07
CA GLU A 151 21.18 6.78 -5.29
C GLU A 151 20.13 5.67 -5.16
N ARG A 152 20.10 4.75 -6.14
CA ARG A 152 19.21 3.56 -6.13
C ARG A 152 19.45 2.69 -4.89
N HIS A 153 20.68 2.64 -4.41
CA HIS A 153 21.05 1.85 -3.22
C HIS A 153 20.31 2.34 -1.97
N LEU A 154 20.23 3.65 -1.75
CA LEU A 154 19.52 4.24 -0.62
C LEU A 154 18.02 3.96 -0.66
N LEU A 155 17.42 3.91 -1.86
CA LEU A 155 16.00 3.53 -2.02
C LEU A 155 15.76 2.06 -1.66
N LEU A 156 16.69 1.16 -1.98
CA LEU A 156 16.61 -0.26 -1.61
C LEU A 156 16.79 -0.45 -0.10
N GLU A 157 17.72 0.27 0.52
CA GLU A 157 17.88 0.27 1.98
C GLU A 157 16.64 0.79 2.68
N LEU A 158 16.09 1.89 2.20
CA LEU A 158 14.85 2.45 2.73
C LEU A 158 13.69 1.45 2.59
N LEU A 159 13.55 0.80 1.44
CA LEU A 159 12.56 -0.23 1.21
C LEU A 159 12.71 -1.39 2.19
N PHE A 160 13.94 -1.85 2.42
CA PHE A 160 14.25 -2.90 3.38
C PHE A 160 13.86 -2.51 4.81
N ILE A 161 14.24 -1.31 5.25
CA ILE A 161 13.94 -0.81 6.62
C ILE A 161 12.42 -0.69 6.82
N ILE A 162 11.69 -0.13 5.85
CA ILE A 162 10.23 -0.01 5.94
C ILE A 162 9.58 -1.38 6.05
N ASN A 163 9.97 -2.36 5.23
CA ASN A 163 9.40 -3.71 5.29
C ASN A 163 9.75 -4.44 6.59
N LEU A 164 10.94 -4.23 7.13
CA LEU A 164 11.30 -4.76 8.44
C LEU A 164 10.41 -4.19 9.55
N LEU A 165 10.16 -2.87 9.52
CA LEU A 165 9.26 -2.21 10.48
C LEU A 165 7.81 -2.70 10.32
N ILE A 166 7.34 -2.94 9.10
CA ILE A 166 6.02 -3.52 8.82
C ILE A 166 5.89 -4.89 9.50
N VAL A 167 6.88 -5.75 9.37
CA VAL A 167 6.87 -7.08 10.02
C VAL A 167 6.81 -6.94 11.54
N VAL A 168 7.66 -6.10 12.14
CA VAL A 168 7.68 -5.88 13.58
C VAL A 168 6.33 -5.35 14.08
N LEU A 169 5.75 -4.38 13.37
CA LEU A 169 4.45 -3.80 13.72
C LEU A 169 3.33 -4.83 13.58
N CYS A 170 3.37 -5.66 12.54
CA CYS A 170 2.39 -6.71 12.30
C CYS A 170 2.42 -7.75 13.44
N VAL A 171 3.59 -8.20 13.85
CA VAL A 171 3.77 -9.12 14.99
C VAL A 171 3.29 -8.46 16.29
N ALA A 172 3.56 -7.18 16.51
CA ALA A 172 3.08 -6.46 17.68
C ALA A 172 1.54 -6.40 17.72
N ILE A 173 0.88 -6.08 16.59
CA ILE A 173 -0.58 -6.03 16.50
C ILE A 173 -1.21 -7.41 16.79
N THR A 174 -0.67 -8.47 16.20
CA THR A 174 -1.18 -9.83 16.43
C THR A 174 -0.92 -10.37 17.83
N GLY A 175 0.09 -9.87 18.52
CA GLY A 175 0.37 -10.21 19.92
C GLY A 175 -0.52 -9.49 20.94
N TYR A 176 -1.16 -8.37 20.55
CA TYR A 176 -2.08 -7.60 21.39
C TYR A 176 -3.56 -7.96 21.18
N SER A 177 -3.90 -8.69 20.13
CA SER A 177 -5.24 -9.17 19.83
C SER A 177 -5.49 -10.56 20.42
#